data_4bec28f10129314303e6402fcd734af2
#
_entry.id   4bec28f10129314303e6402fcd734af2
#
_cell.length_a   1.000
_cell.length_b   1.000
_cell.length_c   1.000
_cell.angle_alpha   90.00
_cell.angle_beta   90.00
_cell.angle_gamma   90.00
#
_symmetry.space_group_name_H-M   'P 1'
#
loop_
_entity.id
_entity.type
_entity.pdbx_description
1 polymer ?
#
loop_
_entity_poly.entity_id
_entity_poly.type
_entity_poly.pdbx_seq_one_letter_code
_entity_poly.pdbx_strand_id
1 'polypeptide(L)'
;AAMEDRDRIQDLIEGTDMLFITAGMGGGTGTGAIPVVAQIAREMGVLTVAVVTKPFPFEGNKRMRTAEAGIEELRGHVDSLITIPNEKLLSVLGKNISLLDAFRAANDVLRGAVQGIAELITNPGLINVDFADVRTVMSEMGLAMMGSGVGRGDERATEAAEMAISSPLLEDIDLAGARGILVNITCGLDMAIGEFEEVGNVVRSFAADDATVVVGTAIDESLEGELRVTVVATGLGHQAQAQQLRSVQQPRAVAGGAAAAYSQGGNGNHQGNAAQSAYAGYDKPNVIRKNPRTAQGTGPANGGHDVEYLDIPAFLRRQAD
;
A
#
# COMPACT_ATOMS: atom_id res chain seq x y z
N ALA A 1 17.63 -10.44 -11.46
CA ALA A 1 17.03 -9.92 -12.69
C ALA A 1 16.89 -8.39 -12.62
N ALA A 2 15.82 -7.80 -11.98
CA ALA A 2 15.61 -6.34 -12.00
C ALA A 2 16.82 -5.52 -11.50
N MET A 3 17.52 -5.96 -10.46
CA MET A 3 18.74 -5.31 -9.95
C MET A 3 19.93 -5.39 -10.93
N GLU A 4 19.99 -6.39 -11.76
CA GLU A 4 21.03 -6.54 -12.79
C GLU A 4 20.83 -5.55 -13.94
N ASP A 5 19.57 -5.19 -14.22
CA ASP A 5 19.18 -4.23 -15.25
C ASP A 5 18.99 -2.80 -14.72
N ARG A 6 19.54 -2.49 -13.54
CA ARG A 6 19.34 -1.20 -12.86
C ARG A 6 19.65 0.01 -13.74
N ASP A 7 20.80 0.03 -14.38
CA ASP A 7 21.26 1.15 -15.23
C ASP A 7 20.29 1.38 -16.39
N ARG A 8 19.80 0.29 -16.99
CA ARG A 8 18.84 0.35 -18.07
C ARG A 8 17.47 0.85 -17.64
N ILE A 9 17.03 0.50 -16.41
CA ILE A 9 15.81 1.04 -15.83
C ILE A 9 15.98 2.54 -15.53
N GLN A 10 17.14 2.94 -15.04
CA GLN A 10 17.48 4.33 -14.77
C GLN A 10 17.43 5.17 -16.04
N ASP A 11 18.06 4.72 -17.12
CA ASP A 11 18.04 5.38 -18.44
C ASP A 11 16.61 5.59 -18.98
N LEU A 12 15.69 4.63 -18.72
CA LEU A 12 14.30 4.73 -19.14
C LEU A 12 13.47 5.75 -18.32
N ILE A 13 13.87 6.00 -17.08
CA ILE A 13 13.15 6.91 -16.16
C ILE A 13 13.74 8.31 -16.21
N GLU A 14 14.95 8.48 -16.76
CA GLU A 14 15.63 9.77 -16.79
C GLU A 14 14.77 10.85 -17.47
N GLY A 15 14.69 12.03 -16.83
CA GLY A 15 13.88 13.15 -17.33
C GLY A 15 12.37 13.03 -17.09
N THR A 16 11.93 12.02 -16.35
CA THR A 16 10.51 11.82 -16.01
C THR A 16 10.16 12.56 -14.72
N ASP A 17 9.07 13.33 -14.70
CA ASP A 17 8.57 14.01 -13.50
C ASP A 17 7.76 13.10 -12.58
N MET A 18 7.03 12.13 -13.16
CA MET A 18 6.17 11.19 -12.45
C MET A 18 6.20 9.79 -13.07
N LEU A 19 6.23 8.77 -12.22
CA LEU A 19 6.23 7.37 -12.63
C LEU A 19 5.04 6.64 -12.00
N PHE A 20 4.22 6.03 -12.84
CA PHE A 20 3.22 5.05 -12.42
C PHE A 20 3.78 3.63 -12.52
N ILE A 21 3.67 2.88 -11.44
CA ILE A 21 4.09 1.48 -11.38
C ILE A 21 2.87 0.62 -11.07
N THR A 22 2.54 -0.33 -11.96
CA THR A 22 1.37 -1.18 -11.76
C THR A 22 1.70 -2.66 -11.80
N ALA A 23 1.16 -3.45 -10.88
CA ALA A 23 1.20 -4.92 -10.95
C ALA A 23 0.16 -5.61 -10.08
N GLY A 24 -0.07 -6.88 -10.42
CA GLY A 24 -0.67 -7.86 -9.51
C GLY A 24 0.39 -8.40 -8.55
N MET A 25 0.16 -8.26 -7.25
CA MET A 25 1.05 -8.74 -6.20
C MET A 25 0.82 -10.22 -5.88
N GLY A 26 1.79 -10.87 -5.26
CA GLY A 26 1.73 -12.28 -4.86
C GLY A 26 2.35 -13.26 -5.85
N GLY A 27 2.75 -12.78 -7.05
CA GLY A 27 3.57 -13.51 -8.01
C GLY A 27 5.07 -13.26 -7.82
N GLY A 28 5.90 -13.80 -8.72
CA GLY A 28 7.35 -13.58 -8.68
C GLY A 28 7.77 -12.26 -9.32
N THR A 29 7.29 -11.96 -10.54
CA THR A 29 7.73 -10.82 -11.33
C THR A 29 7.27 -9.49 -10.73
N GLY A 30 5.95 -9.29 -10.53
CA GLY A 30 5.42 -8.04 -10.00
C GLY A 30 5.94 -7.78 -8.58
N THR A 31 5.80 -8.75 -7.70
CA THR A 31 6.19 -8.60 -6.28
C THR A 31 7.68 -8.32 -6.10
N GLY A 32 8.55 -8.95 -6.93
CA GLY A 32 9.99 -8.81 -6.77
C GLY A 32 10.63 -7.67 -7.59
N ALA A 33 10.04 -7.26 -8.72
CA ALA A 33 10.63 -6.24 -9.58
C ALA A 33 10.18 -4.82 -9.23
N ILE A 34 8.92 -4.65 -8.83
CA ILE A 34 8.34 -3.31 -8.55
C ILE A 34 9.07 -2.56 -7.44
N PRO A 35 9.42 -3.15 -6.27
CA PRO A 35 10.17 -2.43 -5.25
C PRO A 35 11.52 -1.92 -5.75
N VAL A 36 12.20 -2.67 -6.63
CA VAL A 36 13.47 -2.27 -7.23
C VAL A 36 13.29 -1.05 -8.14
N VAL A 37 12.28 -1.08 -9.02
CA VAL A 37 11.97 0.05 -9.91
C VAL A 37 11.59 1.29 -9.09
N ALA A 38 10.77 1.13 -8.06
CA ALA A 38 10.37 2.20 -7.17
C ALA A 38 11.57 2.81 -6.42
N GLN A 39 12.49 1.98 -5.95
CA GLN A 39 13.72 2.44 -5.31
C GLN A 39 14.56 3.30 -6.26
N ILE A 40 14.75 2.86 -7.50
CA ILE A 40 15.50 3.60 -8.52
C ILE A 40 14.84 4.96 -8.79
N ALA A 41 13.52 4.98 -9.01
CA ALA A 41 12.77 6.19 -9.27
C ALA A 41 12.88 7.20 -8.10
N ARG A 42 12.78 6.70 -6.87
CA ARG A 42 12.94 7.52 -5.66
C ARG A 42 14.35 8.12 -5.54
N GLU A 43 15.40 7.35 -5.85
CA GLU A 43 16.78 7.83 -5.84
C GLU A 43 17.01 8.92 -6.89
N MET A 44 16.25 8.90 -7.98
CA MET A 44 16.26 9.92 -9.02
C MET A 44 15.36 11.14 -8.70
N GLY A 45 14.60 11.10 -7.61
CA GLY A 45 13.68 12.20 -7.22
C GLY A 45 12.40 12.27 -8.06
N VAL A 46 12.04 11.19 -8.75
CA VAL A 46 10.83 11.08 -9.56
C VAL A 46 9.64 10.77 -8.65
N LEU A 47 8.54 11.53 -8.78
CA LEU A 47 7.31 11.25 -8.04
C LEU A 47 6.78 9.86 -8.43
N THR A 48 6.76 8.94 -7.47
CA THR A 48 6.44 7.53 -7.75
C THR A 48 5.11 7.13 -7.12
N VAL A 49 4.15 6.78 -7.96
CA VAL A 49 2.83 6.28 -7.55
C VAL A 49 2.69 4.81 -7.97
N ALA A 50 2.50 3.94 -6.98
CA ALA A 50 2.25 2.54 -7.26
C ALA A 50 0.75 2.21 -7.13
N VAL A 51 0.23 1.50 -8.13
CA VAL A 51 -1.15 0.99 -8.15
C VAL A 51 -1.09 -0.53 -8.27
N VAL A 52 -1.41 -1.24 -7.19
CA VAL A 52 -1.22 -2.68 -7.13
C VAL A 52 -2.48 -3.41 -6.69
N THR A 53 -2.70 -4.62 -7.21
CA THR A 53 -3.80 -5.47 -6.78
C THR A 53 -3.33 -6.53 -5.80
N LYS A 54 -4.15 -6.81 -4.77
CA LYS A 54 -4.01 -8.02 -3.93
C LYS A 54 -4.66 -9.20 -4.65
N PRO A 55 -4.14 -10.43 -4.46
CA PRO A 55 -4.73 -11.62 -5.04
C PRO A 55 -6.20 -11.83 -4.62
N PHE A 56 -6.96 -12.53 -5.46
CA PHE A 56 -8.26 -13.03 -5.06
C PHE A 56 -8.12 -14.11 -3.97
N PRO A 57 -9.10 -14.27 -3.06
CA PRO A 57 -9.05 -15.28 -2.00
C PRO A 57 -8.85 -16.71 -2.52
N PHE A 58 -9.42 -17.04 -3.68
CA PHE A 58 -9.28 -18.37 -4.30
C PHE A 58 -7.87 -18.67 -4.83
N GLU A 59 -6.99 -17.66 -4.97
CA GLU A 59 -5.58 -17.87 -5.36
C GLU A 59 -4.72 -18.43 -4.22
N GLY A 60 -5.24 -18.43 -3.01
CA GLY A 60 -4.68 -19.08 -1.83
C GLY A 60 -3.83 -18.20 -0.93
N ASN A 61 -3.77 -18.60 0.35
CA ASN A 61 -3.13 -17.82 1.43
C ASN A 61 -1.63 -17.60 1.25
N LYS A 62 -0.93 -18.52 0.57
CA LYS A 62 0.51 -18.36 0.31
C LYS A 62 0.74 -17.14 -0.59
N ARG A 63 -0.08 -17.02 -1.65
CA ARG A 63 0.00 -15.92 -2.60
C ARG A 63 -0.37 -14.59 -1.94
N MET A 64 -1.38 -14.58 -1.07
CA MET A 64 -1.78 -13.41 -0.29
C MET A 64 -0.64 -12.93 0.62
N ARG A 65 -0.01 -13.83 1.40
CA ARG A 65 1.13 -13.46 2.27
C ARG A 65 2.32 -12.91 1.48
N THR A 66 2.60 -13.48 0.31
CA THR A 66 3.66 -12.97 -0.57
C THR A 66 3.31 -11.57 -1.08
N ALA A 67 2.04 -11.32 -1.42
CA ALA A 67 1.56 -10.00 -1.82
C ALA A 67 1.70 -8.97 -0.69
N GLU A 68 1.27 -9.32 0.52
CA GLU A 68 1.35 -8.44 1.69
C GLU A 68 2.80 -8.05 2.02
N ALA A 69 3.71 -9.03 2.00
CA ALA A 69 5.12 -8.76 2.23
C ALA A 69 5.72 -7.83 1.16
N GLY A 70 5.38 -8.04 -0.13
CA GLY A 70 5.86 -7.19 -1.20
C GLY A 70 5.24 -5.79 -1.20
N ILE A 71 3.98 -5.65 -0.78
CA ILE A 71 3.31 -4.36 -0.59
C ILE A 71 3.98 -3.56 0.53
N GLU A 72 4.33 -4.21 1.65
CA GLU A 72 5.02 -3.55 2.75
C GLU A 72 6.43 -3.09 2.36
N GLU A 73 7.16 -3.89 1.59
CA GLU A 73 8.45 -3.51 1.02
C GLU A 73 8.31 -2.32 0.07
N LEU A 74 7.33 -2.38 -0.85
CA LEU A 74 7.07 -1.33 -1.83
C LEU A 74 6.71 0.00 -1.18
N ARG A 75 5.95 -0.03 -0.08
CA ARG A 75 5.54 1.15 0.69
C ARG A 75 6.70 2.04 1.12
N GLY A 76 7.86 1.44 1.39
CA GLY A 76 9.08 2.16 1.75
C GLY A 76 9.74 2.93 0.61
N HIS A 77 9.34 2.68 -0.64
CA HIS A 77 10.00 3.17 -1.84
C HIS A 77 9.14 4.07 -2.73
N VAL A 78 7.86 4.20 -2.45
CA VAL A 78 6.93 5.04 -3.23
C VAL A 78 6.41 6.23 -2.42
N ASP A 79 6.01 7.28 -3.10
CA ASP A 79 5.37 8.45 -2.49
C ASP A 79 3.91 8.16 -2.17
N SER A 80 3.19 7.48 -3.08
CA SER A 80 1.82 7.07 -2.89
C SER A 80 1.62 5.61 -3.31
N LEU A 81 0.90 4.83 -2.49
CA LEU A 81 0.62 3.42 -2.73
C LEU A 81 -0.89 3.17 -2.72
N ILE A 82 -1.46 3.00 -3.91
CA ILE A 82 -2.86 2.62 -4.09
C ILE A 82 -2.95 1.09 -4.12
N THR A 83 -3.66 0.53 -3.17
CA THR A 83 -3.85 -0.92 -3.06
C THR A 83 -5.29 -1.30 -3.38
N ILE A 84 -5.49 -2.17 -4.37
CA ILE A 84 -6.80 -2.65 -4.81
C ILE A 84 -6.99 -4.09 -4.31
N PRO A 85 -7.84 -4.32 -3.29
CA PRO A 85 -8.15 -5.67 -2.83
C PRO A 85 -9.15 -6.34 -3.79
N ASN A 86 -8.70 -7.34 -4.57
CA ASN A 86 -9.57 -8.04 -5.53
C ASN A 86 -10.76 -8.74 -4.85
N GLU A 87 -10.67 -9.01 -3.54
CA GLU A 87 -11.79 -9.53 -2.76
C GLU A 87 -13.00 -8.58 -2.77
N LYS A 88 -12.75 -7.28 -2.66
CA LYS A 88 -13.80 -6.25 -2.72
C LYS A 88 -14.46 -6.17 -4.11
N LEU A 89 -13.71 -6.46 -5.17
CA LEU A 89 -14.29 -6.53 -6.52
C LEU A 89 -15.29 -7.66 -6.67
N LEU A 90 -15.07 -8.81 -6.02
CA LEU A 90 -16.01 -9.93 -6.05
C LEU A 90 -17.34 -9.61 -5.39
N SER A 91 -17.37 -8.71 -4.41
CA SER A 91 -18.63 -8.31 -3.75
C SER A 91 -19.54 -7.55 -4.71
N VAL A 92 -18.98 -6.79 -5.64
CA VAL A 92 -19.71 -6.05 -6.67
C VAL A 92 -20.08 -6.92 -7.86
N LEU A 93 -19.11 -7.71 -8.33
CA LEU A 93 -19.27 -8.51 -9.55
C LEU A 93 -20.18 -9.73 -9.35
N GLY A 94 -20.36 -10.15 -8.10
CA GLY A 94 -21.19 -11.32 -7.75
C GLY A 94 -20.49 -12.67 -7.98
N LYS A 95 -21.03 -13.71 -7.36
CA LYS A 95 -20.41 -15.05 -7.32
C LYS A 95 -20.49 -15.84 -8.64
N ASN A 96 -21.30 -15.38 -9.60
CA ASN A 96 -21.54 -16.08 -10.87
C ASN A 96 -20.65 -15.57 -12.01
N ILE A 97 -19.75 -14.60 -11.74
CA ILE A 97 -18.82 -14.10 -12.74
C ILE A 97 -17.82 -15.17 -13.16
N SER A 98 -17.44 -15.18 -14.44
CA SER A 98 -16.38 -16.08 -14.90
C SER A 98 -15.03 -15.64 -14.35
N LEU A 99 -14.10 -16.58 -14.20
CA LEU A 99 -12.74 -16.28 -13.73
C LEU A 99 -12.03 -15.26 -14.64
N LEU A 100 -12.24 -15.39 -15.95
CA LEU A 100 -11.66 -14.48 -16.93
C LEU A 100 -12.21 -13.04 -16.76
N ASP A 101 -13.50 -12.91 -16.54
CA ASP A 101 -14.13 -11.60 -16.39
C ASP A 101 -13.78 -10.97 -15.03
N ALA A 102 -13.56 -11.76 -13.98
CA ALA A 102 -13.05 -11.27 -12.71
C ALA A 102 -11.64 -10.64 -12.87
N PHE A 103 -10.74 -11.29 -13.61
CA PHE A 103 -9.43 -10.72 -13.91
C PHE A 103 -9.50 -9.51 -14.85
N ARG A 104 -10.41 -9.51 -15.82
CA ARG A 104 -10.65 -8.33 -16.66
C ARG A 104 -11.11 -7.14 -15.83
N ALA A 105 -12.08 -7.35 -14.93
CA ALA A 105 -12.55 -6.29 -14.03
C ALA A 105 -11.41 -5.75 -13.15
N ALA A 106 -10.55 -6.60 -12.60
CA ALA A 106 -9.36 -6.15 -11.85
C ALA A 106 -8.41 -5.32 -12.69
N ASN A 107 -8.18 -5.69 -13.95
CA ASN A 107 -7.37 -4.91 -14.89
C ASN A 107 -8.04 -3.59 -15.27
N ASP A 108 -9.37 -3.56 -15.43
CA ASP A 108 -10.12 -2.34 -15.75
C ASP A 108 -10.06 -1.35 -14.58
N VAL A 109 -10.10 -1.81 -13.34
CA VAL A 109 -9.92 -0.96 -12.15
C VAL A 109 -8.50 -0.39 -12.10
N LEU A 110 -7.45 -1.21 -12.35
CA LEU A 110 -6.07 -0.72 -12.44
C LEU A 110 -5.91 0.34 -13.53
N ARG A 111 -6.47 0.06 -14.71
CA ARG A 111 -6.45 1.00 -15.84
C ARG A 111 -7.15 2.30 -15.46
N GLY A 112 -8.37 2.24 -14.91
CA GLY A 112 -9.13 3.40 -14.48
C GLY A 112 -8.41 4.25 -13.45
N ALA A 113 -7.69 3.60 -12.50
CA ALA A 113 -6.88 4.29 -11.50
C ALA A 113 -5.77 5.13 -12.13
N VAL A 114 -4.95 4.52 -12.98
CA VAL A 114 -3.84 5.21 -13.65
C VAL A 114 -4.36 6.26 -14.62
N GLN A 115 -5.38 5.90 -15.41
CA GLN A 115 -5.97 6.78 -16.39
C GLN A 115 -6.57 8.03 -15.74
N GLY A 116 -7.36 7.87 -14.66
CA GLY A 116 -7.99 8.99 -13.98
C GLY A 116 -7.00 10.00 -13.40
N ILE A 117 -5.83 9.56 -12.93
CA ILE A 117 -4.79 10.48 -12.45
C ILE A 117 -4.01 11.08 -13.64
N ALA A 118 -3.68 10.26 -14.64
CA ALA A 118 -2.91 10.71 -15.79
C ALA A 118 -3.68 11.74 -16.62
N GLU A 119 -4.99 11.56 -16.84
CA GLU A 119 -5.84 12.46 -17.58
C GLU A 119 -5.85 13.88 -17.01
N LEU A 120 -5.83 14.02 -15.67
CA LEU A 120 -5.74 15.34 -15.03
C LEU A 120 -4.51 16.14 -15.43
N ILE A 121 -3.42 15.43 -15.77
CA ILE A 121 -2.13 16.04 -16.09
C ILE A 121 -1.97 16.20 -17.60
N THR A 122 -2.42 15.20 -18.38
CA THR A 122 -2.14 15.11 -19.82
C THR A 122 -3.26 15.66 -20.70
N ASN A 123 -4.52 15.60 -20.23
CA ASN A 123 -5.67 16.00 -21.00
C ASN A 123 -6.20 17.33 -20.48
N PRO A 124 -6.04 18.43 -21.25
CA PRO A 124 -6.58 19.72 -20.82
C PRO A 124 -8.10 19.64 -20.72
N GLY A 125 -8.62 19.95 -19.55
CA GLY A 125 -10.04 20.05 -19.26
C GLY A 125 -10.52 21.49 -19.20
N LEU A 126 -11.76 21.68 -18.72
CA LEU A 126 -12.31 23.02 -18.46
C LEU A 126 -11.63 23.66 -17.24
N ILE A 127 -11.29 22.84 -16.25
CA ILE A 127 -10.57 23.22 -15.03
C ILE A 127 -9.31 22.35 -14.93
N ASN A 128 -8.18 22.98 -15.23
CA ASN A 128 -6.90 22.30 -15.22
C ASN A 128 -6.30 22.30 -13.81
N VAL A 129 -5.70 21.15 -13.44
CA VAL A 129 -4.94 20.99 -12.21
C VAL A 129 -3.45 21.13 -12.55
N ASP A 130 -2.74 21.94 -11.77
CA ASP A 130 -1.28 22.05 -11.90
C ASP A 130 -0.62 20.75 -11.39
N PHE A 131 0.43 20.32 -12.07
CA PHE A 131 1.22 19.17 -11.64
C PHE A 131 1.76 19.35 -10.21
N ALA A 132 2.03 20.58 -9.78
CA ALA A 132 2.46 20.89 -8.41
C ALA A 132 1.38 20.52 -7.38
N ASP A 133 0.09 20.72 -7.70
CA ASP A 133 -1.03 20.34 -6.82
C ASP A 133 -1.19 18.82 -6.76
N VAL A 134 -1.09 18.12 -7.91
CA VAL A 134 -1.09 16.67 -7.96
C VAL A 134 0.08 16.10 -7.15
N ARG A 135 1.28 16.67 -7.31
CA ARG A 135 2.46 16.30 -6.54
C ARG A 135 2.22 16.46 -5.05
N THR A 136 1.64 17.58 -4.62
CA THR A 136 1.36 17.85 -3.20
C THR A 136 0.44 16.79 -2.61
N VAL A 137 -0.69 16.50 -3.27
CA VAL A 137 -1.64 15.47 -2.81
C VAL A 137 -1.01 14.07 -2.82
N MET A 138 -0.29 13.71 -3.89
CA MET A 138 0.30 12.38 -4.03
C MET A 138 1.55 12.16 -3.17
N SER A 139 2.22 13.23 -2.73
CA SER A 139 3.36 13.15 -1.81
C SER A 139 2.95 12.99 -0.35
N GLU A 140 1.66 13.07 -0.01
CA GLU A 140 1.17 12.72 1.32
C GLU A 140 1.40 11.22 1.55
N MET A 141 2.52 10.92 2.22
CA MET A 141 3.00 9.54 2.44
C MET A 141 1.95 8.70 3.15
N GLY A 142 1.70 7.51 2.64
CA GLY A 142 0.81 6.56 3.28
C GLY A 142 0.11 5.65 2.30
N LEU A 143 -0.92 4.98 2.82
CA LEU A 143 -1.85 4.26 1.98
C LEU A 143 -2.74 5.27 1.25
N ALA A 144 -2.94 5.01 -0.02
CA ALA A 144 -3.92 5.69 -0.82
C ALA A 144 -4.97 4.69 -1.31
N MET A 145 -6.18 5.16 -1.43
CA MET A 145 -7.30 4.36 -1.92
C MET A 145 -8.05 5.15 -2.97
N MET A 146 -8.79 4.45 -3.81
CA MET A 146 -9.54 5.08 -4.88
C MET A 146 -10.94 4.52 -4.99
N GLY A 147 -11.85 5.37 -5.48
CA GLY A 147 -13.15 4.96 -5.95
C GLY A 147 -13.44 5.60 -7.29
N SER A 148 -14.28 4.97 -8.09
CA SER A 148 -14.73 5.50 -9.36
C SER A 148 -16.22 5.23 -9.51
N GLY A 149 -16.93 6.22 -10.03
CA GLY A 149 -18.35 6.15 -10.33
C GLY A 149 -18.64 6.73 -11.71
N VAL A 150 -19.73 6.27 -12.30
CA VAL A 150 -20.21 6.71 -13.61
C VAL A 150 -21.69 7.04 -13.48
N GLY A 151 -22.08 8.24 -13.88
CA GLY A 151 -23.47 8.69 -13.90
C GLY A 151 -23.94 9.05 -15.30
N ARG A 152 -25.25 8.96 -15.51
CA ARG A 152 -25.92 9.26 -16.79
C ARG A 152 -27.20 10.00 -16.55
N GLY A 153 -27.57 10.88 -17.52
CA GLY A 153 -28.80 11.67 -17.46
C GLY A 153 -28.66 12.93 -16.61
N ASP A 154 -29.80 13.44 -16.10
CA ASP A 154 -29.88 14.78 -15.50
C ASP A 154 -29.18 14.88 -14.13
N GLU A 155 -29.08 13.76 -13.37
CA GLU A 155 -28.46 13.71 -12.07
C GLU A 155 -27.08 13.01 -12.11
N ARG A 156 -26.47 12.91 -13.30
CA ARG A 156 -25.22 12.16 -13.55
C ARG A 156 -24.06 12.58 -12.64
N ALA A 157 -23.98 13.85 -12.28
CA ALA A 157 -22.91 14.40 -11.45
C ALA A 157 -22.98 13.86 -10.01
N THR A 158 -24.15 13.96 -9.39
CA THR A 158 -24.39 13.45 -8.03
C THR A 158 -24.27 11.92 -8.00
N GLU A 159 -24.89 11.22 -8.97
CA GLU A 159 -24.85 9.76 -9.07
C GLU A 159 -23.38 9.25 -9.19
N ALA A 160 -22.59 9.85 -10.09
CA ALA A 160 -21.20 9.47 -10.29
C ALA A 160 -20.34 9.74 -9.04
N ALA A 161 -20.55 10.89 -8.37
CA ALA A 161 -19.81 11.25 -7.17
C ALA A 161 -20.15 10.34 -5.99
N GLU A 162 -21.43 10.07 -5.74
CA GLU A 162 -21.89 9.17 -4.69
C GLU A 162 -21.39 7.73 -4.93
N MET A 163 -21.46 7.25 -6.18
CA MET A 163 -20.94 5.94 -6.55
C MET A 163 -19.42 5.84 -6.35
N ALA A 164 -18.67 6.89 -6.66
CA ALA A 164 -17.22 6.93 -6.45
C ALA A 164 -16.87 6.84 -4.97
N ILE A 165 -17.57 7.59 -4.10
CA ILE A 165 -17.32 7.61 -2.65
C ILE A 165 -17.81 6.32 -1.98
N SER A 166 -18.96 5.79 -2.42
CA SER A 166 -19.53 4.54 -1.93
C SER A 166 -18.88 3.29 -2.54
N SER A 167 -17.77 3.47 -3.28
CA SER A 167 -17.06 2.36 -3.89
C SER A 167 -16.63 1.34 -2.83
N PRO A 168 -16.86 0.03 -3.04
CA PRO A 168 -16.40 -1.02 -2.13
C PRO A 168 -14.90 -0.99 -1.85
N LEU A 169 -14.12 -0.37 -2.74
CA LEU A 169 -12.69 -0.16 -2.54
C LEU A 169 -12.39 0.88 -1.45
N LEU A 170 -13.35 1.74 -1.10
CA LEU A 170 -13.27 2.74 -0.04
C LEU A 170 -14.07 2.36 1.22
N GLU A 171 -14.86 1.27 1.20
CA GLU A 171 -15.84 0.91 2.24
C GLU A 171 -15.26 0.79 3.65
N ASP A 172 -14.02 0.29 3.79
CA ASP A 172 -13.39 0.11 5.10
C ASP A 172 -12.57 1.33 5.54
N ILE A 173 -12.71 2.47 4.87
CA ILE A 173 -11.86 3.64 5.04
C ILE A 173 -12.65 4.84 5.46
N ASP A 174 -12.20 5.45 6.55
CA ASP A 174 -12.66 6.76 6.96
C ASP A 174 -11.98 7.82 6.10
N LEU A 175 -12.70 8.36 5.12
CA LEU A 175 -12.22 9.44 4.26
C LEU A 175 -11.94 10.72 5.07
N ALA A 176 -12.58 10.89 6.24
CA ALA A 176 -12.25 11.97 7.18
C ALA A 176 -10.83 11.86 7.76
N GLY A 177 -10.17 10.73 7.55
CA GLY A 177 -8.74 10.54 7.88
C GLY A 177 -7.78 10.83 6.74
N ALA A 178 -8.27 11.14 5.54
CA ALA A 178 -7.45 11.47 4.39
C ALA A 178 -6.84 12.87 4.52
N ARG A 179 -5.56 13.01 4.20
CA ARG A 179 -4.85 14.29 4.19
C ARG A 179 -4.93 14.97 2.83
N GLY A 180 -5.03 14.19 1.77
CA GLY A 180 -5.19 14.67 0.42
C GLY A 180 -6.30 13.92 -0.31
N ILE A 181 -7.07 14.63 -1.10
CA ILE A 181 -8.09 14.07 -1.96
C ILE A 181 -7.92 14.67 -3.35
N LEU A 182 -7.72 13.80 -4.34
CA LEU A 182 -7.67 14.17 -5.74
C LEU A 182 -8.94 13.67 -6.43
N VAL A 183 -9.61 14.56 -7.11
CA VAL A 183 -10.85 14.26 -7.84
C VAL A 183 -10.66 14.56 -9.31
N ASN A 184 -10.85 13.57 -10.15
CA ASN A 184 -10.94 13.72 -11.59
C ASN A 184 -12.38 13.56 -12.05
N ILE A 185 -12.88 14.53 -12.78
CA ILE A 185 -14.18 14.50 -13.43
C ILE A 185 -13.93 14.39 -14.93
N THR A 186 -14.18 13.21 -15.51
CA THR A 186 -14.07 13.01 -16.97
C THR A 186 -15.46 13.07 -17.58
N CYS A 187 -15.64 13.95 -18.57
CA CYS A 187 -16.93 14.24 -19.18
C CYS A 187 -16.79 14.66 -20.64
N GLY A 188 -17.89 14.68 -21.36
CA GLY A 188 -17.98 15.31 -22.71
C GLY A 188 -17.94 16.83 -22.64
N LEU A 189 -18.07 17.45 -23.81
CA LEU A 189 -18.16 18.92 -23.95
C LEU A 189 -19.47 19.50 -23.42
N ASP A 190 -20.42 18.66 -23.04
CA ASP A 190 -21.79 19.00 -22.59
C ASP A 190 -21.88 19.26 -21.08
N MET A 191 -20.77 19.25 -20.35
CA MET A 191 -20.73 19.46 -18.91
C MET A 191 -21.14 20.88 -18.51
N ALA A 192 -22.10 20.99 -17.59
CA ALA A 192 -22.51 22.24 -16.99
C ALA A 192 -21.67 22.60 -15.73
N ILE A 193 -21.54 23.90 -15.45
CA ILE A 193 -20.80 24.36 -14.26
C ILE A 193 -21.44 23.89 -12.94
N GLY A 194 -22.79 23.75 -12.93
CA GLY A 194 -23.50 23.22 -11.78
C GLY A 194 -23.12 21.79 -11.44
N GLU A 195 -22.87 20.94 -12.44
CA GLU A 195 -22.43 19.56 -12.26
C GLU A 195 -21.05 19.49 -11.58
N PHE A 196 -20.15 20.41 -11.95
CA PHE A 196 -18.85 20.53 -11.27
C PHE A 196 -19.00 20.90 -9.80
N GLU A 197 -19.89 21.87 -9.49
CA GLU A 197 -20.15 22.26 -8.09
C GLU A 197 -20.81 21.13 -7.30
N GLU A 198 -21.72 20.36 -7.89
CA GLU A 198 -22.36 19.20 -7.26
C GLU A 198 -21.35 18.14 -6.86
N VAL A 199 -20.48 17.71 -7.80
CA VAL A 199 -19.40 16.76 -7.50
C VAL A 199 -18.49 17.30 -6.39
N GLY A 200 -18.08 18.57 -6.48
CA GLY A 200 -17.23 19.21 -5.48
C GLY A 200 -17.85 19.23 -4.08
N ASN A 201 -19.16 19.51 -3.99
CA ASN A 201 -19.89 19.54 -2.73
C ASN A 201 -20.03 18.14 -2.12
N VAL A 202 -20.36 17.12 -2.94
CA VAL A 202 -20.45 15.74 -2.49
C VAL A 202 -19.10 15.30 -1.92
N VAL A 203 -17.98 15.50 -2.63
CA VAL A 203 -16.66 15.10 -2.16
C VAL A 203 -16.25 15.84 -0.89
N ARG A 204 -16.47 17.15 -0.79
CA ARG A 204 -16.15 17.94 0.41
C ARG A 204 -16.92 17.51 1.63
N SER A 205 -18.15 17.00 1.48
CA SER A 205 -18.93 16.51 2.63
C SER A 205 -18.32 15.30 3.32
N PHE A 206 -17.41 14.57 2.67
CA PHE A 206 -16.69 13.42 3.20
C PHE A 206 -15.23 13.71 3.56
N ALA A 207 -14.70 14.85 3.11
CA ALA A 207 -13.33 15.28 3.40
C ALA A 207 -13.20 15.82 4.84
N ALA A 208 -12.02 15.67 5.44
CA ALA A 208 -11.70 16.39 6.66
C ALA A 208 -11.56 17.91 6.39
N ASP A 209 -11.81 18.73 7.42
CA ASP A 209 -11.68 20.18 7.31
C ASP A 209 -10.25 20.65 6.93
N ASP A 210 -9.24 19.86 7.28
CA ASP A 210 -7.82 20.13 7.04
C ASP A 210 -7.26 19.38 5.81
N ALA A 211 -8.10 18.62 5.09
CA ALA A 211 -7.67 17.90 3.90
C ALA A 211 -7.42 18.84 2.70
N THR A 212 -6.35 18.58 1.97
CA THR A 212 -6.11 19.24 0.68
C THR A 212 -6.97 18.57 -0.39
N VAL A 213 -7.98 19.26 -0.88
CA VAL A 213 -8.87 18.75 -1.93
C VAL A 213 -8.57 19.45 -3.26
N VAL A 214 -8.14 18.65 -4.24
CA VAL A 214 -7.86 19.10 -5.61
C VAL A 214 -8.89 18.48 -6.55
N VAL A 215 -9.61 19.30 -7.27
CA VAL A 215 -10.66 18.89 -8.23
C VAL A 215 -10.31 19.42 -9.61
N GLY A 216 -10.20 18.51 -10.57
CA GLY A 216 -9.97 18.88 -11.96
C GLY A 216 -10.90 18.15 -12.92
N THR A 217 -10.90 18.61 -14.15
CA THR A 217 -11.71 18.02 -15.23
C THR A 217 -10.83 17.53 -16.36
N ALA A 218 -11.23 16.42 -16.98
CA ALA A 218 -10.67 15.93 -18.22
C ALA A 218 -11.79 15.81 -19.27
N ILE A 219 -11.53 16.20 -20.51
CA ILE A 219 -12.50 16.07 -21.59
C ILE A 219 -12.24 14.78 -22.36
N ASP A 220 -13.29 13.97 -22.48
CA ASP A 220 -13.33 12.79 -23.34
C ASP A 220 -14.59 12.86 -24.20
N GLU A 221 -14.41 13.20 -25.48
CA GLU A 221 -15.52 13.36 -26.43
C GLU A 221 -16.35 12.07 -26.62
N SER A 222 -15.82 10.92 -26.22
CA SER A 222 -16.55 9.64 -26.29
C SER A 222 -17.60 9.48 -25.18
N LEU A 223 -17.59 10.33 -24.16
CA LEU A 223 -18.49 10.31 -22.99
C LEU A 223 -19.69 11.26 -23.13
N GLU A 224 -20.30 11.33 -24.31
CA GLU A 224 -21.47 12.17 -24.52
C GLU A 224 -22.66 11.70 -23.65
N GLY A 225 -23.20 12.60 -22.81
CA GLY A 225 -24.28 12.27 -21.85
C GLY A 225 -23.84 11.41 -20.64
N GLU A 226 -22.58 11.12 -20.49
CA GLU A 226 -22.02 10.35 -19.38
C GLU A 226 -20.97 11.20 -18.62
N LEU A 227 -20.91 11.03 -17.30
CA LEU A 227 -19.92 11.66 -16.44
C LEU A 227 -19.26 10.61 -15.58
N ARG A 228 -17.94 10.62 -15.53
CA ARG A 228 -17.14 9.72 -14.70
C ARG A 228 -16.42 10.52 -13.63
N VAL A 229 -16.55 10.10 -12.37
CA VAL A 229 -15.82 10.66 -11.24
C VAL A 229 -14.84 9.63 -10.73
N THR A 230 -13.57 10.02 -10.60
CA THR A 230 -12.53 9.20 -9.95
C THR A 230 -12.02 9.97 -8.75
N VAL A 231 -12.12 9.39 -7.58
CA VAL A 231 -11.65 9.95 -6.30
C VAL A 231 -10.46 9.14 -5.82
N VAL A 232 -9.36 9.82 -5.50
CA VAL A 232 -8.18 9.21 -4.88
C VAL A 232 -7.94 9.91 -3.55
N ALA A 233 -8.03 9.14 -2.45
CA ALA A 233 -7.76 9.62 -1.10
C ALA A 233 -6.36 9.15 -0.67
N THR A 234 -5.52 10.08 -0.19
CA THR A 234 -4.13 9.83 0.18
C THR A 234 -3.87 10.17 1.65
N GLY A 235 -2.73 9.73 2.19
CA GLY A 235 -2.36 10.00 3.57
C GLY A 235 -3.14 9.20 4.61
N LEU A 236 -3.80 8.13 4.19
CA LEU A 236 -4.61 7.27 5.06
C LEU A 236 -3.74 6.48 6.05
N GLY A 237 -4.24 6.28 7.28
CA GLY A 237 -3.62 5.41 8.29
C GLY A 237 -2.64 6.10 9.25
N HIS A 238 -2.33 7.38 9.12
CA HIS A 238 -1.45 8.09 10.06
C HIS A 238 -2.04 8.22 11.47
N GLN A 239 -3.35 8.30 11.61
CA GLN A 239 -4.01 8.43 12.92
C GLN A 239 -3.88 7.16 13.77
N ALA A 240 -3.90 5.97 13.16
CA ALA A 240 -3.76 4.71 13.89
C ALA A 240 -2.36 4.55 14.52
N GLN A 241 -1.31 4.99 13.85
CA GLN A 241 0.05 4.97 14.40
C GLN A 241 0.26 6.01 15.51
N ALA A 242 -0.31 7.21 15.37
CA ALA A 242 -0.23 8.25 16.39
C ALA A 242 -0.96 7.86 17.67
N GLN A 243 -2.10 7.16 17.58
CA GLN A 243 -2.83 6.64 18.74
C GLN A 243 -2.10 5.49 19.43
N GLN A 244 -1.45 4.59 18.69
CA GLN A 244 -0.65 3.52 19.27
C GLN A 244 0.58 4.06 20.02
N LEU A 245 1.26 5.08 19.50
CA LEU A 245 2.38 5.72 20.18
C LEU A 245 1.95 6.46 21.45
N ARG A 246 0.78 7.08 21.47
CA ARG A 246 0.21 7.73 22.67
C ARG A 246 -0.22 6.73 23.73
N SER A 247 -0.73 5.56 23.36
CA SER A 247 -1.15 4.52 24.32
C SER A 247 0.03 3.85 25.02
N VAL A 248 1.21 3.80 24.39
CA VAL A 248 2.44 3.24 24.99
C VAL A 248 3.11 4.23 25.96
N GLN A 249 2.84 5.53 25.83
CA GLN A 249 3.46 6.57 26.69
C GLN A 249 2.65 6.94 27.93
N GLN A 250 1.50 6.31 28.23
CA GLN A 250 0.83 6.51 29.50
C GLN A 250 1.55 5.69 30.58
N PRO A 251 2.29 6.30 31.54
CA PRO A 251 2.82 5.58 32.67
C PRO A 251 1.63 5.07 33.48
N ARG A 252 1.52 3.76 33.65
CA ARG A 252 0.57 3.16 34.58
C ARG A 252 0.84 3.76 35.93
N ALA A 253 -0.07 4.64 36.41
CA ALA A 253 -0.09 5.10 37.78
C ALA A 253 -0.30 3.87 38.66
N VAL A 254 0.76 3.48 39.37
CA VAL A 254 0.68 2.45 40.39
C VAL A 254 -0.11 3.08 41.51
N ALA A 255 -1.38 2.69 41.66
CA ALA A 255 -2.20 3.06 42.82
C ALA A 255 -1.53 2.50 44.06
N GLY A 256 -0.90 3.38 44.83
CA GLY A 256 -0.37 3.08 46.13
C GLY A 256 -1.51 2.79 47.11
N GLY A 257 -1.66 1.52 47.49
CA GLY A 257 -2.55 1.09 48.54
C GLY A 257 -1.91 1.23 49.90
N ALA A 258 -2.64 1.98 50.74
CA ALA A 258 -2.80 1.86 52.19
C ALA A 258 -1.56 1.66 53.07
N ALA A 259 -1.27 2.69 53.82
CA ALA A 259 -0.54 2.66 55.09
C ALA A 259 -1.27 1.81 56.14
N ALA A 260 -0.54 0.90 56.77
CA ALA A 260 -0.87 0.41 58.09
C ALA A 260 0.36 0.55 58.99
N ALA A 261 0.21 1.38 59.99
CA ALA A 261 1.17 1.62 61.02
C ALA A 261 1.31 0.38 61.94
N TYR A 262 2.52 0.02 62.30
CA TYR A 262 2.84 -0.53 63.63
C TYR A 262 4.27 -0.14 64.02
N SER A 263 4.32 0.33 65.26
CA SER A 263 5.42 0.88 66.00
C SER A 263 6.39 -0.16 66.57
N GLN A 264 7.60 0.34 66.84
CA GLN A 264 8.57 -0.03 67.87
C GLN A 264 9.58 -1.13 67.66
N GLY A 265 10.81 -0.73 67.75
CA GLY A 265 11.79 -1.36 68.61
C GLY A 265 12.96 -2.04 67.90
N GLY A 266 14.17 -1.52 68.09
CA GLY A 266 15.35 -2.40 68.07
C GLY A 266 16.51 -2.00 67.15
N ASN A 267 17.44 -1.37 67.73
CA ASN A 267 18.83 -1.14 67.42
C ASN A 267 19.53 -2.31 66.70
N GLY A 268 20.37 -2.06 65.71
CA GLY A 268 21.26 -3.07 65.17
C GLY A 268 21.93 -2.68 63.85
N ASN A 269 23.09 -2.11 63.97
CA ASN A 269 24.11 -1.90 62.98
C ASN A 269 24.35 -3.16 62.14
N HIS A 270 24.33 -3.09 60.78
CA HIS A 270 25.32 -3.76 59.92
C HIS A 270 25.27 -3.25 58.48
N GLN A 271 26.42 -2.80 58.09
CA GLN A 271 26.83 -2.50 56.71
C GLN A 271 26.71 -3.71 55.82
N GLY A 272 26.41 -3.48 54.54
CA GLY A 272 26.92 -4.41 53.51
C GLY A 272 26.01 -4.64 52.31
N ASN A 273 26.29 -3.92 51.25
CA ASN A 273 26.22 -4.35 49.86
C ASN A 273 25.29 -5.53 49.46
N ALA A 274 24.15 -5.24 48.92
CA ALA A 274 23.34 -6.20 48.17
C ALA A 274 22.48 -5.59 47.06
N ALA A 275 22.99 -4.62 46.33
CA ALA A 275 22.27 -4.01 45.21
C ALA A 275 23.03 -4.06 43.85
N GLN A 276 24.08 -4.89 43.74
CA GLN A 276 24.87 -4.97 42.49
C GLN A 276 24.86 -6.34 41.80
N SER A 277 24.06 -7.29 42.25
CA SER A 277 24.09 -8.63 41.63
C SER A 277 22.91 -9.00 40.72
N ALA A 278 21.94 -8.08 40.51
CA ALA A 278 20.78 -8.40 39.71
C ALA A 278 20.93 -8.10 38.19
N TYR A 279 22.02 -7.46 37.76
CA TYR A 279 22.21 -7.06 36.35
C TYR A 279 23.41 -7.74 35.64
N ALA A 280 24.09 -8.70 36.26
CA ALA A 280 25.27 -9.36 35.67
C ALA A 280 24.94 -10.39 34.56
N GLY A 281 23.69 -10.57 34.19
CA GLY A 281 23.24 -11.55 33.19
C GLY A 281 22.97 -11.04 31.78
N TYR A 282 22.99 -9.73 31.56
CA TYR A 282 22.54 -9.16 30.28
C TYR A 282 23.64 -8.71 29.32
N ASP A 283 24.88 -8.83 29.69
CA ASP A 283 26.03 -8.36 28.88
C ASP A 283 26.74 -9.43 28.05
N LYS A 284 26.07 -10.51 27.63
CA LYS A 284 26.67 -11.49 26.70
C LYS A 284 25.81 -11.60 25.42
N PRO A 285 26.38 -11.29 24.24
CA PRO A 285 25.68 -11.49 22.94
C PRO A 285 25.39 -12.99 22.74
N ASN A 286 24.18 -13.28 22.25
CA ASN A 286 23.63 -14.63 22.03
C ASN A 286 24.25 -15.38 20.82
N VAL A 287 25.52 -15.19 20.53
CA VAL A 287 26.22 -15.92 19.45
C VAL A 287 27.28 -16.82 20.10
N ILE A 288 26.94 -18.00 20.50
CA ILE A 288 27.70 -19.25 20.58
C ILE A 288 26.97 -20.19 21.57
N ARG A 289 25.95 -20.93 21.08
CA ARG A 289 25.60 -22.23 21.64
C ARG A 289 25.96 -23.29 20.64
N LYS A 290 27.20 -23.78 20.69
CA LYS A 290 27.58 -25.07 20.14
C LYS A 290 27.05 -26.16 21.06
N ASN A 291 26.11 -26.96 20.57
CA ASN A 291 25.72 -28.21 21.19
C ASN A 291 26.85 -29.23 20.96
N PRO A 292 27.44 -29.86 21.98
CA PRO A 292 28.27 -31.03 21.78
C PRO A 292 27.37 -32.28 21.68
N ARG A 293 27.21 -32.83 20.50
CA ARG A 293 26.78 -34.23 20.36
C ARG A 293 28.00 -35.10 20.10
N THR A 294 28.20 -35.97 21.04
CA THR A 294 29.14 -37.08 21.14
C THR A 294 29.31 -37.88 19.85
N ALA A 295 30.57 -38.09 19.51
CA ALA A 295 31.04 -39.01 18.49
C ALA A 295 31.08 -40.44 19.02
N GLN A 296 30.66 -41.41 18.23
CA GLN A 296 31.10 -42.82 18.14
C GLN A 296 30.62 -43.31 16.78
N GLY A 297 31.44 -43.72 15.86
CA GLY A 297 32.40 -44.68 15.76
C GLY A 297 32.40 -45.26 14.36
N THR A 298 33.55 -45.42 13.76
CA THR A 298 34.02 -46.40 12.75
C THR A 298 33.51 -46.35 11.31
N GLY A 299 34.39 -45.89 10.44
CA GLY A 299 34.78 -45.97 9.07
C GLY A 299 34.41 -47.19 8.21
N PRO A 300 35.00 -47.47 6.98
CA PRO A 300 35.65 -46.55 6.04
C PRO A 300 35.11 -46.63 4.58
N ALA A 301 35.45 -45.62 3.76
CA ALA A 301 35.75 -45.62 2.34
C ALA A 301 34.76 -46.21 1.29
N ASN A 302 34.22 -45.44 0.40
CA ASN A 302 34.67 -45.42 -1.00
C ASN A 302 33.93 -44.33 -1.81
N GLY A 303 34.65 -43.83 -2.80
CA GLY A 303 34.29 -42.69 -3.62
C GLY A 303 33.09 -42.85 -4.53
N GLY A 304 32.57 -41.72 -4.92
CA GLY A 304 31.56 -41.52 -5.93
C GLY A 304 31.17 -40.06 -5.96
N HIS A 305 31.70 -39.32 -6.92
CA HIS A 305 31.24 -37.99 -7.24
C HIS A 305 29.82 -38.12 -7.85
N ASP A 306 28.79 -37.90 -7.04
CA ASP A 306 27.46 -37.59 -7.54
C ASP A 306 27.30 -36.09 -7.58
N VAL A 307 27.32 -35.56 -8.80
CA VAL A 307 26.85 -34.20 -9.14
C VAL A 307 25.35 -34.18 -8.87
N GLU A 308 24.93 -33.48 -7.84
CA GLU A 308 23.53 -33.15 -7.61
C GLU A 308 22.98 -32.46 -8.85
N TYR A 309 22.06 -33.12 -9.52
CA TYR A 309 21.24 -32.57 -10.60
C TYR A 309 20.45 -31.39 -10.03
N LEU A 310 20.87 -30.18 -10.39
CA LEU A 310 20.09 -28.97 -10.23
C LEU A 310 18.70 -29.19 -10.82
N ASP A 311 17.67 -28.86 -10.04
CA ASP A 311 16.26 -28.94 -10.40
C ASP A 311 15.98 -28.03 -11.60
N ILE A 312 16.11 -28.58 -12.81
CA ILE A 312 15.74 -27.89 -14.05
C ILE A 312 14.20 -27.93 -14.16
N PRO A 313 13.55 -26.77 -14.21
CA PRO A 313 12.09 -26.71 -14.39
C PRO A 313 11.60 -27.54 -15.58
N ALA A 314 10.50 -28.25 -15.39
CA ALA A 314 9.98 -29.24 -16.34
C ALA A 314 9.74 -28.74 -17.78
N PHE A 315 9.63 -27.44 -17.98
CA PHE A 315 9.44 -26.81 -19.32
C PHE A 315 10.75 -26.75 -20.16
N LEU A 316 11.91 -26.85 -19.53
CA LEU A 316 13.20 -26.84 -20.23
C LEU A 316 13.67 -28.26 -20.63
N ARG A 317 12.95 -29.33 -20.21
CA ARG A 317 13.31 -30.71 -20.55
C ARG A 317 12.92 -31.14 -21.96
N ARG A 318 12.16 -30.31 -22.71
CA ARG A 318 11.65 -30.67 -24.06
C ARG A 318 12.46 -30.16 -25.25
N GLN A 319 13.66 -29.59 -25.02
CA GLN A 319 14.50 -29.10 -26.11
C GLN A 319 15.80 -29.87 -26.31
N ALA A 320 15.93 -31.07 -25.79
CA ALA A 320 17.12 -31.91 -25.91
C ALA A 320 16.80 -33.32 -26.42
N ASP A 321 15.90 -33.43 -27.43
CA ASP A 321 15.73 -34.61 -28.28
C ASP A 321 15.63 -34.15 -29.74
#